data_bdac990a4165c076a4194917d5d56933
#
_entry.id   bdac990a4165c076a4194917d5d56933
#
_cell.length_a   1.000
_cell.length_b   1.000
_cell.length_c   1.000
_cell.angle_alpha   90.00
_cell.angle_beta   90.00
_cell.angle_gamma   90.00
#
_symmetry.space_group_name_H-M   'P 1'
#
loop_
_entity.id
_entity.type
_entity.pdbx_description
1 polymer ?
#
loop_
_entity_poly.entity_id
_entity_poly.type
_entity_poly.pdbx_seq_one_letter_code
_entity_poly.pdbx_strand_id
1 'polypeptide(L)'
;MEGDWEQLGLTLLNTDDDNNIVLFSSTDELSDFRNRLDAYEGPTPAGQKNPSYSGFINRIGSISTLEPRDRLGIRIKEAGFTEVSDLQDGQEYILDVELWEFGTQAARRRKAEEIIAFIEEQGGELYDHYSGPSITMIRVKASGQSIRPIFSVPEVAFIDLPPEPDIEANQIVQFALDDVPPVAPLDPDLPIIAVLDTGVNDHPFLADAIVAREAFPSELGEADIAGHGTAVAGVAALGDLRSQLDGTSLQRVARIISAKVVTDERKFFDRRTLPSQMRQTIQSLNASHGCRIFVISLGDTKANFEQGRVGPWATTLDELARELNVLIFVSAGNRPPRGGTSVEQGVTQYPGYLRGGRRNSDQLLRWIV
;
A
#
# COMPACT_ATOMS: atom_id res chain seq x y z
N MET A 1 23.55 14.73 -7.14
CA MET A 1 23.78 13.26 -7.19
C MET A 1 22.89 12.58 -8.23
N GLU A 2 21.58 12.84 -8.25
CA GLU A 2 20.68 12.19 -9.22
C GLU A 2 21.12 12.44 -10.67
N GLY A 3 21.38 13.68 -11.07
CA GLY A 3 21.89 13.99 -12.40
C GLY A 3 23.27 13.42 -12.75
N ASP A 4 24.06 13.00 -11.74
CA ASP A 4 25.35 12.32 -11.99
C ASP A 4 25.15 10.88 -12.43
N TRP A 5 24.10 10.20 -11.87
CA TRP A 5 23.75 8.84 -12.23
C TRP A 5 23.08 8.77 -13.61
N GLU A 6 22.20 9.71 -13.92
CA GLU A 6 21.56 9.81 -15.25
C GLU A 6 22.60 9.98 -16.37
N GLN A 7 23.64 10.82 -16.13
CA GLN A 7 24.73 11.00 -17.08
C GLN A 7 25.57 9.73 -17.33
N LEU A 8 25.46 8.76 -16.43
CA LEU A 8 26.10 7.45 -16.54
C LEU A 8 25.17 6.39 -17.17
N GLY A 9 23.98 6.77 -17.64
CA GLY A 9 22.99 5.83 -18.14
C GLY A 9 22.36 4.97 -17.05
N LEU A 10 22.47 5.40 -15.77
CA LEU A 10 21.90 4.71 -14.62
C LEU A 10 20.61 5.38 -14.18
N THR A 11 19.57 4.59 -13.98
CA THR A 11 18.29 5.06 -13.45
C THR A 11 18.26 4.86 -11.94
N LEU A 12 17.99 5.92 -11.18
CA LEU A 12 17.77 5.83 -9.74
C LEU A 12 16.40 5.20 -9.50
N LEU A 13 16.37 4.04 -8.81
CA LEU A 13 15.14 3.32 -8.51
C LEU A 13 14.67 3.55 -7.07
N ASN A 14 15.60 3.59 -6.12
CA ASN A 14 15.26 3.76 -4.71
C ASN A 14 16.44 4.35 -3.92
N THR A 15 16.12 5.04 -2.82
CA THR A 15 17.07 5.46 -1.79
C THR A 15 16.48 5.16 -0.43
N ASP A 16 17.28 4.68 0.51
CA ASP A 16 16.90 4.51 1.90
C ASP A 16 17.56 5.54 2.82
N ASP A 17 17.18 5.54 4.11
CA ASP A 17 17.72 6.48 5.09
C ASP A 17 19.18 6.20 5.49
N ASP A 18 19.68 5.00 5.21
CA ASP A 18 21.09 4.63 5.41
C ASP A 18 21.96 5.05 4.22
N ASN A 19 21.40 5.82 3.28
CA ASN A 19 22.01 6.28 2.03
C ASN A 19 22.38 5.15 1.06
N ASN A 20 21.71 3.99 1.15
CA ASN A 20 21.81 3.01 0.09
C ASN A 20 21.00 3.48 -1.12
N ILE A 21 21.58 3.34 -2.29
CA ILE A 21 20.98 3.76 -3.55
C ILE A 21 20.84 2.53 -4.44
N VAL A 22 19.61 2.26 -4.90
CA VAL A 22 19.36 1.22 -5.89
C VAL A 22 19.36 1.86 -7.26
N LEU A 23 20.24 1.37 -8.14
CA LEU A 23 20.38 1.84 -9.51
C LEU A 23 20.07 0.72 -10.48
N PHE A 24 19.43 1.07 -11.58
CA PHE A 24 19.18 0.18 -12.71
C PHE A 24 20.01 0.61 -13.91
N SER A 25 20.64 -0.37 -14.56
CA SER A 25 21.31 -0.20 -15.85
C SER A 25 20.62 -1.07 -16.90
N SER A 26 20.35 -0.50 -18.06
CA SER A 26 19.86 -1.26 -19.22
C SER A 26 20.96 -2.08 -19.92
N THR A 27 22.22 -1.90 -19.53
CA THR A 27 23.38 -2.60 -20.09
C THR A 27 24.30 -3.10 -18.97
N ASP A 28 24.89 -4.27 -19.16
CA ASP A 28 25.82 -4.86 -18.19
C ASP A 28 27.22 -4.22 -18.23
N GLU A 29 27.49 -3.37 -19.23
CA GLU A 29 28.86 -2.88 -19.47
C GLU A 29 29.29 -1.79 -18.50
N LEU A 30 28.36 -0.97 -17.99
CA LEU A 30 28.64 0.16 -17.09
C LEU A 30 29.88 0.98 -17.51
N SER A 31 30.08 1.10 -18.86
CA SER A 31 31.31 1.63 -19.44
C SER A 31 31.63 3.05 -18.99
N ASP A 32 30.63 3.92 -18.93
CA ASP A 32 30.82 5.30 -18.50
C ASP A 32 31.15 5.41 -17.00
N PHE A 33 30.59 4.53 -16.18
CA PHE A 33 30.96 4.47 -14.77
C PHE A 33 32.40 3.97 -14.59
N ARG A 34 32.79 2.91 -15.30
CA ARG A 34 34.18 2.41 -15.29
C ARG A 34 35.17 3.46 -15.77
N ASN A 35 34.87 4.15 -16.86
CA ASN A 35 35.71 5.25 -17.38
C ASN A 35 35.92 6.35 -16.33
N ARG A 36 34.89 6.70 -15.56
CA ARG A 36 35.03 7.69 -14.47
C ARG A 36 35.85 7.15 -13.30
N LEU A 37 35.70 5.88 -12.97
CA LEU A 37 36.48 5.21 -11.92
C LEU A 37 37.94 5.15 -12.31
N ASP A 38 38.26 4.73 -13.55
CA ASP A 38 39.62 4.69 -14.08
C ASP A 38 40.28 6.10 -14.07
N ALA A 39 39.50 7.13 -14.43
CA ALA A 39 39.97 8.50 -14.39
C ALA A 39 40.19 9.04 -12.96
N TYR A 40 39.45 8.52 -11.99
CA TYR A 40 39.61 8.83 -10.58
C TYR A 40 40.86 8.15 -9.98
N GLU A 41 41.11 6.88 -10.35
CA GLU A 41 42.27 6.12 -9.90
C GLU A 41 43.56 6.51 -10.64
N GLY A 42 43.42 7.21 -11.75
CA GLY A 42 44.54 7.71 -12.56
C GLY A 42 45.25 8.90 -11.97
N PRO A 43 46.31 9.39 -12.62
CA PRO A 43 47.08 10.56 -12.14
C PRO A 43 46.18 11.81 -12.09
N THR A 44 46.28 12.56 -10.98
CA THR A 44 45.59 13.84 -10.83
C THR A 44 45.97 14.81 -11.94
N PRO A 45 45.00 15.40 -12.67
CA PRO A 45 45.29 16.30 -13.77
C PRO A 45 46.13 17.52 -13.33
N ALA A 46 47.00 17.98 -14.20
CA ALA A 46 47.89 19.11 -13.93
C ALA A 46 47.06 20.36 -13.54
N GLY A 47 47.38 20.97 -12.41
CA GLY A 47 46.69 22.15 -11.86
C GLY A 47 45.46 21.86 -11.01
N GLN A 48 45.05 20.59 -10.84
CA GLN A 48 44.02 20.20 -9.92
C GLN A 48 44.56 19.69 -8.58
N LYS A 49 43.79 19.88 -7.48
CA LYS A 49 44.16 19.37 -6.15
C LYS A 49 43.67 17.95 -5.91
N ASN A 50 42.60 17.54 -6.59
CA ASN A 50 41.93 16.27 -6.39
C ASN A 50 41.86 15.48 -7.70
N PRO A 51 41.79 14.14 -7.66
CA PRO A 51 41.54 13.30 -8.83
C PRO A 51 40.30 13.72 -9.60
N SER A 52 40.23 13.36 -10.88
CA SER A 52 39.02 13.54 -11.68
C SER A 52 37.83 12.86 -11.01
N TYR A 53 36.65 13.45 -11.08
CA TYR A 53 35.40 12.93 -10.49
C TYR A 53 35.41 12.68 -8.98
N SER A 54 36.41 13.19 -8.24
CA SER A 54 36.53 13.00 -6.77
C SER A 54 35.27 13.48 -6.02
N GLY A 55 34.59 14.54 -6.46
CA GLY A 55 33.36 15.03 -5.86
C GLY A 55 32.19 14.05 -5.94
N PHE A 56 32.22 13.12 -6.88
CA PHE A 56 31.23 12.06 -7.06
C PHE A 56 31.71 10.75 -6.42
N ILE A 57 32.90 10.25 -6.80
CA ILE A 57 33.40 8.93 -6.38
C ILE A 57 33.63 8.86 -4.86
N ASN A 58 34.12 9.93 -4.22
CA ASN A 58 34.35 9.94 -2.76
C ASN A 58 33.09 9.82 -1.91
N ARG A 59 31.90 9.90 -2.52
CA ARG A 59 30.62 9.71 -1.83
C ARG A 59 30.11 8.27 -1.90
N ILE A 60 30.77 7.42 -2.68
CA ILE A 60 30.43 6.03 -2.84
C ILE A 60 31.24 5.21 -1.85
N GLY A 61 30.57 4.63 -0.87
CA GLY A 61 31.22 3.77 0.14
C GLY A 61 31.49 2.36 -0.41
N SER A 62 30.53 1.78 -1.09
CA SER A 62 30.65 0.45 -1.71
C SER A 62 29.63 0.31 -2.84
N ILE A 63 29.86 -0.65 -3.72
CA ILE A 63 28.94 -1.05 -4.81
C ILE A 63 28.82 -2.55 -4.75
N SER A 64 27.57 -3.04 -4.77
CA SER A 64 27.25 -4.47 -4.85
C SER A 64 26.06 -4.68 -5.79
N THR A 65 25.92 -5.86 -6.29
CA THR A 65 24.71 -6.31 -6.98
C THR A 65 23.65 -6.70 -5.96
N LEU A 66 22.37 -6.50 -6.31
CA LEU A 66 21.26 -7.03 -5.52
C LEU A 66 21.26 -8.56 -5.64
N GLU A 67 21.28 -9.21 -4.49
CA GLU A 67 21.13 -10.66 -4.41
C GLU A 67 19.64 -11.06 -4.44
N PRO A 68 19.30 -12.29 -4.84
CA PRO A 68 17.91 -12.76 -4.84
C PRO A 68 17.21 -12.58 -3.49
N ARG A 69 17.88 -12.78 -2.36
CA ARG A 69 17.31 -12.57 -1.00
C ARG A 69 16.93 -11.12 -0.70
N ASP A 70 17.57 -10.14 -1.34
CA ASP A 70 17.28 -8.73 -1.13
C ASP A 70 15.89 -8.35 -1.70
N ARG A 71 15.36 -9.18 -2.61
CA ARG A 71 14.03 -9.06 -3.21
C ARG A 71 12.92 -9.75 -2.43
N LEU A 72 13.24 -10.43 -1.33
CA LEU A 72 12.21 -10.94 -0.41
C LEU A 72 11.48 -9.75 0.22
N GLY A 73 10.15 -9.72 0.07
CA GLY A 73 9.31 -8.69 0.67
C GLY A 73 9.21 -8.81 2.20
N ILE A 74 8.61 -7.83 2.83
CA ILE A 74 8.53 -7.77 4.29
C ILE A 74 7.63 -8.85 4.86
N ARG A 75 6.50 -9.17 4.21
CA ARG A 75 5.52 -10.16 4.70
C ARG A 75 6.08 -11.57 4.65
N ILE A 76 6.82 -11.87 3.58
CA ILE A 76 7.48 -13.16 3.42
C ILE A 76 8.60 -13.34 4.46
N LYS A 77 9.34 -12.27 4.78
CA LYS A 77 10.34 -12.26 5.85
C LYS A 77 9.70 -12.43 7.22
N GLU A 78 8.58 -11.75 7.50
CA GLU A 78 7.83 -11.90 8.75
C GLU A 78 7.18 -13.29 8.89
N ALA A 79 6.89 -13.98 7.77
CA ALA A 79 6.46 -15.37 7.75
C ALA A 79 7.60 -16.37 8.03
N GLY A 80 8.84 -15.87 8.22
CA GLY A 80 10.00 -16.68 8.61
C GLY A 80 10.90 -17.13 7.46
N PHE A 81 10.64 -16.68 6.23
CA PHE A 81 11.50 -16.95 5.08
C PHE A 81 12.69 -15.98 5.11
N THR A 82 13.90 -16.50 5.13
CA THR A 82 15.15 -15.71 5.17
C THR A 82 15.95 -15.81 3.88
N GLU A 83 15.77 -16.91 3.16
CA GLU A 83 16.42 -17.19 1.89
C GLU A 83 15.39 -17.62 0.83
N VAL A 84 15.71 -17.40 -0.43
CA VAL A 84 14.84 -17.80 -1.54
C VAL A 84 14.64 -19.32 -1.61
N SER A 85 15.61 -20.10 -1.12
CA SER A 85 15.55 -21.55 -1.00
C SER A 85 14.49 -22.04 0.01
N ASP A 86 14.01 -21.18 0.92
CA ASP A 86 12.97 -21.54 1.88
C ASP A 86 11.61 -21.76 1.19
N LEU A 87 11.44 -21.23 -0.02
CA LEU A 87 10.29 -21.54 -0.87
C LEU A 87 10.41 -22.97 -1.43
N GLN A 88 9.61 -23.89 -0.90
CA GLN A 88 9.71 -25.33 -1.21
C GLN A 88 9.21 -25.64 -2.63
N ASP A 89 9.89 -26.54 -3.33
CA ASP A 89 9.60 -26.90 -4.73
C ASP A 89 8.16 -27.35 -4.98
N GLY A 90 7.65 -28.20 -4.11
CA GLY A 90 6.31 -28.79 -4.25
C GLY A 90 5.19 -28.03 -3.54
N GLN A 91 5.49 -26.92 -2.88
CA GLN A 91 4.51 -26.10 -2.19
C GLN A 91 4.06 -24.94 -3.08
N GLU A 92 2.76 -24.73 -3.17
CA GLU A 92 2.18 -23.59 -3.88
C GLU A 92 2.02 -22.39 -2.94
N TYR A 93 2.32 -21.22 -3.48
CA TYR A 93 2.22 -19.93 -2.81
C TYR A 93 1.43 -18.96 -3.69
N ILE A 94 0.63 -18.10 -3.07
CA ILE A 94 0.12 -16.90 -3.71
C ILE A 94 1.11 -15.79 -3.43
N LEU A 95 1.65 -15.18 -4.48
CA LEU A 95 2.73 -14.21 -4.39
C LEU A 95 2.44 -12.98 -5.25
N ASP A 96 2.83 -11.82 -4.73
CA ASP A 96 2.85 -10.56 -5.44
C ASP A 96 4.28 -10.30 -5.94
N VAL A 97 4.45 -10.19 -7.25
CA VAL A 97 5.71 -9.82 -7.91
C VAL A 97 5.61 -8.37 -8.34
N GLU A 98 6.41 -7.52 -7.76
CA GLU A 98 6.46 -6.09 -8.06
C GLU A 98 7.70 -5.76 -8.89
N LEU A 99 7.52 -4.96 -9.94
CA LEU A 99 8.61 -4.48 -10.79
C LEU A 99 9.07 -3.09 -10.32
N TRP A 100 10.36 -2.82 -10.50
CA TRP A 100 10.87 -1.46 -10.34
C TRP A 100 10.17 -0.48 -11.29
N GLU A 101 10.11 0.79 -10.90
CA GLU A 101 9.70 1.87 -11.79
C GLU A 101 10.85 2.22 -12.75
N PHE A 102 11.03 1.42 -13.80
CA PHE A 102 12.02 1.65 -14.84
C PHE A 102 11.37 1.98 -16.17
N GLY A 103 12.04 2.77 -16.99
CA GLY A 103 11.63 3.05 -18.35
C GLY A 103 10.19 3.57 -18.46
N THR A 104 9.47 3.11 -19.48
CA THR A 104 8.06 3.48 -19.68
C THR A 104 7.11 2.42 -19.10
N GLN A 105 5.86 2.83 -18.81
CA GLN A 105 4.81 1.88 -18.40
C GLN A 105 4.65 0.72 -19.40
N ALA A 106 4.76 0.99 -20.71
CA ALA A 106 4.70 -0.04 -21.74
C ALA A 106 5.87 -1.04 -21.67
N ALA A 107 7.07 -0.56 -21.29
CA ALA A 107 8.23 -1.43 -21.09
C ALA A 107 8.04 -2.34 -19.86
N ARG A 108 7.56 -1.78 -18.75
CA ARG A 108 7.25 -2.55 -17.53
C ARG A 108 6.17 -3.58 -17.78
N ARG A 109 5.12 -3.22 -18.52
CA ARG A 109 4.04 -4.13 -18.90
C ARG A 109 4.57 -5.32 -19.71
N ARG A 110 5.40 -5.07 -20.73
CA ARG A 110 6.01 -6.17 -21.52
C ARG A 110 6.84 -7.10 -20.65
N LYS A 111 7.65 -6.55 -19.73
CA LYS A 111 8.44 -7.37 -18.81
C LYS A 111 7.53 -8.20 -17.88
N ALA A 112 6.44 -7.64 -17.40
CA ALA A 112 5.45 -8.38 -16.64
C ALA A 112 4.85 -9.54 -17.45
N GLU A 113 4.51 -9.32 -18.73
CA GLU A 113 4.00 -10.34 -19.64
C GLU A 113 5.03 -11.47 -19.88
N GLU A 114 6.33 -11.14 -19.98
CA GLU A 114 7.41 -12.14 -20.08
C GLU A 114 7.51 -13.00 -18.80
N ILE A 115 7.42 -12.37 -17.63
CA ILE A 115 7.44 -13.07 -16.33
C ILE A 115 6.23 -13.97 -16.18
N ILE A 116 5.05 -13.48 -16.54
CA ILE A 116 3.80 -14.25 -16.52
C ILE A 116 3.95 -15.52 -17.40
N ALA A 117 4.36 -15.34 -18.65
CA ALA A 117 4.55 -16.45 -19.58
C ALA A 117 5.53 -17.50 -19.02
N PHE A 118 6.64 -17.07 -18.43
CA PHE A 118 7.60 -17.98 -17.80
C PHE A 118 6.96 -18.76 -16.63
N ILE A 119 6.21 -18.09 -15.76
CA ILE A 119 5.57 -18.75 -14.61
C ILE A 119 4.51 -19.75 -15.06
N GLU A 120 3.69 -19.40 -16.07
CA GLU A 120 2.67 -20.28 -16.64
C GLU A 120 3.28 -21.51 -17.34
N GLU A 121 4.41 -21.35 -18.06
CA GLU A 121 5.17 -22.47 -18.63
C GLU A 121 5.68 -23.45 -17.56
N GLN A 122 5.93 -22.95 -16.35
CA GLN A 122 6.35 -23.78 -15.20
C GLN A 122 5.16 -24.31 -14.39
N GLY A 123 3.93 -24.16 -14.88
CA GLY A 123 2.72 -24.67 -14.23
C GLY A 123 2.11 -23.76 -13.17
N GLY A 124 2.56 -22.51 -13.07
CA GLY A 124 1.91 -21.50 -12.25
C GLY A 124 0.64 -20.95 -12.87
N GLU A 125 -0.15 -20.22 -12.10
CA GLU A 125 -1.42 -19.60 -12.51
C GLU A 125 -1.36 -18.08 -12.27
N LEU A 126 -1.67 -17.28 -13.30
CA LEU A 126 -1.87 -15.84 -13.15
C LEU A 126 -3.21 -15.57 -12.46
N TYR A 127 -3.19 -14.78 -11.39
CA TYR A 127 -4.39 -14.31 -10.69
C TYR A 127 -4.77 -12.88 -11.10
N ASP A 128 -3.78 -11.97 -11.15
CA ASP A 128 -4.01 -10.58 -11.53
C ASP A 128 -2.76 -9.92 -12.10
N HIS A 129 -2.95 -8.92 -12.96
CA HIS A 129 -1.90 -8.09 -13.51
C HIS A 129 -2.33 -6.63 -13.44
N TYR A 130 -1.66 -5.86 -12.59
CA TYR A 130 -1.85 -4.43 -12.45
C TYR A 130 -0.70 -3.67 -13.12
N SER A 131 -1.04 -2.68 -13.96
CA SER A 131 -0.07 -1.77 -14.57
C SER A 131 -0.60 -0.33 -14.49
N GLY A 132 -0.24 0.35 -13.41
CA GLY A 132 -0.51 1.76 -13.17
C GLY A 132 0.60 2.67 -13.68
N PRO A 133 0.48 3.98 -13.45
CA PRO A 133 1.51 4.95 -13.84
C PRO A 133 2.88 4.61 -13.26
N SER A 134 2.98 4.41 -11.96
CA SER A 134 4.24 4.12 -11.25
C SER A 134 4.39 2.65 -10.87
N ILE A 135 3.31 1.95 -10.56
CA ILE A 135 3.33 0.57 -10.07
C ILE A 135 3.02 -0.43 -11.19
N THR A 136 3.83 -1.46 -11.31
CA THR A 136 3.54 -2.67 -12.11
C THR A 136 3.70 -3.88 -11.21
N MET A 137 2.65 -4.68 -11.10
CA MET A 137 2.54 -5.78 -10.15
C MET A 137 1.78 -6.95 -10.75
N ILE A 138 2.23 -8.17 -10.48
CA ILE A 138 1.56 -9.40 -10.89
C ILE A 138 1.25 -10.21 -9.64
N ARG A 139 0.05 -10.77 -9.56
CA ARG A 139 -0.29 -11.78 -8.55
C ARG A 139 -0.38 -13.13 -9.21
N VAL A 140 0.40 -14.07 -8.69
CA VAL A 140 0.50 -15.42 -9.23
C VAL A 140 0.31 -16.45 -8.12
N LYS A 141 -0.21 -17.62 -8.49
CA LYS A 141 -0.10 -18.83 -7.72
C LYS A 141 0.97 -19.70 -8.34
N ALA A 142 2.06 -19.96 -7.62
CA ALA A 142 3.23 -20.66 -8.16
C ALA A 142 3.92 -21.51 -7.11
N SER A 143 4.58 -22.59 -7.55
CA SER A 143 5.45 -23.39 -6.68
C SER A 143 6.78 -22.69 -6.40
N GLY A 144 7.49 -23.10 -5.33
CA GLY A 144 8.83 -22.59 -5.07
C GLY A 144 9.76 -22.80 -6.25
N GLN A 145 9.67 -23.93 -6.96
CA GLN A 145 10.45 -24.20 -8.17
C GLN A 145 10.21 -23.17 -9.27
N SER A 146 8.95 -22.78 -9.50
CA SER A 146 8.56 -21.85 -10.57
C SER A 146 8.92 -20.41 -10.24
N ILE A 147 8.86 -20.00 -8.97
CA ILE A 147 9.04 -18.60 -8.58
C ILE A 147 10.50 -18.22 -8.29
N ARG A 148 11.33 -19.15 -7.78
CA ARG A 148 12.73 -18.83 -7.41
C ARG A 148 13.57 -18.21 -8.53
N PRO A 149 13.48 -18.62 -9.81
CA PRO A 149 14.23 -17.96 -10.88
C PRO A 149 13.88 -16.49 -11.05
N ILE A 150 12.64 -16.09 -10.71
CA ILE A 150 12.16 -14.70 -10.85
C ILE A 150 12.89 -13.75 -9.89
N PHE A 151 13.37 -14.22 -8.73
CA PHE A 151 14.20 -13.43 -7.82
C PHE A 151 15.55 -12.99 -8.43
N SER A 152 15.97 -13.59 -9.52
CA SER A 152 17.19 -13.20 -10.24
C SER A 152 16.92 -12.24 -11.40
N VAL A 153 15.66 -11.90 -11.68
CA VAL A 153 15.28 -10.97 -12.75
C VAL A 153 15.59 -9.54 -12.30
N PRO A 154 16.46 -8.79 -12.99
CA PRO A 154 16.89 -7.46 -12.56
C PRO A 154 15.75 -6.46 -12.39
N GLU A 155 14.71 -6.55 -13.22
CA GLU A 155 13.57 -5.64 -13.21
C GLU A 155 12.58 -5.91 -12.06
N VAL A 156 12.71 -7.02 -11.36
CA VAL A 156 11.90 -7.35 -10.18
C VAL A 156 12.42 -6.58 -8.97
N ALA A 157 11.52 -5.82 -8.35
CA ALA A 157 11.80 -5.09 -7.12
C ALA A 157 11.67 -5.99 -5.90
N PHE A 158 10.48 -6.56 -5.72
CA PHE A 158 10.16 -7.43 -4.59
C PHE A 158 9.21 -8.55 -5.01
N ILE A 159 9.33 -9.67 -4.30
CA ILE A 159 8.34 -10.76 -4.32
C ILE A 159 7.88 -10.94 -2.88
N ASP A 160 6.58 -10.85 -2.65
CA ASP A 160 6.02 -10.85 -1.30
C ASP A 160 4.73 -11.66 -1.21
N LEU A 161 4.31 -11.96 0.00
CA LEU A 161 2.98 -12.50 0.26
C LEU A 161 1.93 -11.39 0.09
N PRO A 162 0.67 -11.74 -0.27
CA PRO A 162 -0.42 -10.79 -0.28
C PRO A 162 -0.60 -10.09 1.06
N PRO A 163 -1.06 -8.82 1.07
CA PRO A 163 -1.39 -8.12 2.30
C PRO A 163 -2.58 -8.78 3.03
N GLU A 164 -2.60 -8.66 4.35
CA GLU A 164 -3.70 -9.11 5.21
C GLU A 164 -4.33 -7.91 5.91
N PRO A 165 -5.67 -7.72 5.82
CA PRO A 165 -6.33 -6.57 6.41
C PRO A 165 -6.32 -6.65 7.94
N ASP A 166 -6.09 -5.49 8.58
CA ASP A 166 -6.17 -5.30 10.03
C ASP A 166 -7.62 -5.03 10.45
N ILE A 167 -8.38 -6.10 10.65
CA ILE A 167 -9.77 -6.04 11.08
C ILE A 167 -9.88 -6.71 12.45
N GLU A 168 -9.90 -5.89 13.50
CA GLU A 168 -10.16 -6.41 14.85
C GLU A 168 -11.63 -6.80 15.02
N ALA A 169 -11.88 -7.75 15.91
CA ALA A 169 -13.24 -8.05 16.34
C ALA A 169 -13.78 -6.86 17.14
N ASN A 170 -14.83 -6.22 16.63
CA ASN A 170 -15.47 -5.10 17.31
C ASN A 170 -15.89 -5.51 18.73
N GLN A 171 -15.46 -4.74 19.72
CA GLN A 171 -16.10 -4.76 21.02
C GLN A 171 -17.47 -4.11 20.86
N ILE A 172 -18.52 -4.95 20.81
CA ILE A 172 -19.89 -4.48 20.70
C ILE A 172 -20.23 -3.83 22.06
N VAL A 173 -20.26 -2.51 22.06
CA VAL A 173 -20.89 -1.76 23.15
C VAL A 173 -22.40 -1.82 22.91
N GLN A 174 -23.11 -2.61 23.71
CA GLN A 174 -24.56 -2.70 23.63
C GLN A 174 -25.17 -1.48 24.34
N PHE A 175 -25.81 -0.62 23.57
CA PHE A 175 -26.75 0.38 24.09
C PHE A 175 -28.18 -0.11 23.87
N ALA A 176 -29.08 0.15 24.82
CA ALA A 176 -30.49 -0.02 24.57
C ALA A 176 -30.94 1.07 23.56
N LEU A 177 -31.62 0.67 22.49
CA LEU A 177 -32.11 1.62 21.47
C LEU A 177 -33.04 2.69 22.07
N ASP A 178 -33.73 2.37 23.16
CA ASP A 178 -34.64 3.27 23.86
C ASP A 178 -33.90 4.44 24.59
N ASP A 179 -32.59 4.30 24.81
CA ASP A 179 -31.75 5.32 25.45
C ASP A 179 -31.13 6.30 24.43
N VAL A 180 -31.37 6.08 23.14
CA VAL A 180 -30.77 6.90 22.09
C VAL A 180 -31.82 7.82 21.44
N PRO A 181 -31.52 9.12 21.23
CA PRO A 181 -32.43 10.04 20.59
C PRO A 181 -32.86 9.55 19.19
N PRO A 182 -34.09 9.85 18.74
CA PRO A 182 -34.53 9.49 17.39
C PRO A 182 -33.66 10.14 16.32
N VAL A 183 -33.52 9.49 15.19
CA VAL A 183 -32.77 10.03 14.05
C VAL A 183 -33.60 11.07 13.32
N ALA A 184 -33.06 12.25 13.09
CA ALA A 184 -33.72 13.29 12.29
C ALA A 184 -33.89 12.86 10.82
N PRO A 185 -34.86 13.42 10.08
CA PRO A 185 -34.95 13.21 8.64
C PRO A 185 -33.64 13.49 7.93
N LEU A 186 -33.33 12.67 6.91
CA LEU A 186 -32.11 12.82 6.12
C LEU A 186 -32.19 14.07 5.24
N ASP A 187 -31.18 14.91 5.29
CA ASP A 187 -30.98 15.96 4.30
C ASP A 187 -30.42 15.33 3.00
N PRO A 188 -31.12 15.43 1.84
CA PRO A 188 -30.68 14.84 0.59
C PRO A 188 -29.44 15.51 0.00
N ASP A 189 -29.07 16.71 0.46
CA ASP A 189 -27.93 17.47 -0.04
C ASP A 189 -26.63 17.18 0.72
N LEU A 190 -26.67 16.30 1.72
CA LEU A 190 -25.48 15.90 2.45
C LEU A 190 -24.44 15.23 1.52
N PRO A 191 -23.14 15.42 1.81
CA PRO A 191 -22.07 14.80 1.05
C PRO A 191 -22.18 13.28 1.08
N ILE A 192 -21.68 12.62 0.03
CA ILE A 192 -21.63 11.18 -0.05
C ILE A 192 -20.22 10.72 0.35
N ILE A 193 -20.13 9.79 1.27
CA ILE A 193 -18.90 9.12 1.70
C ILE A 193 -18.98 7.64 1.30
N ALA A 194 -18.02 7.15 0.53
CA ALA A 194 -17.88 5.73 0.28
C ALA A 194 -17.01 5.07 1.36
N VAL A 195 -17.55 4.05 2.01
CA VAL A 195 -16.86 3.23 3.01
C VAL A 195 -16.39 1.95 2.35
N LEU A 196 -15.08 1.83 2.14
CA LEU A 196 -14.42 0.65 1.57
C LEU A 196 -14.01 -0.27 2.72
N ASP A 197 -14.82 -1.31 2.97
CA ASP A 197 -14.67 -2.14 4.16
C ASP A 197 -15.32 -3.53 3.96
N THR A 198 -15.85 -4.14 5.02
CA THR A 198 -16.52 -5.44 5.05
C THR A 198 -17.95 -5.42 4.51
N GLY A 199 -18.45 -4.26 4.06
CA GLY A 199 -19.85 -4.02 3.69
C GLY A 199 -20.54 -3.15 4.74
N VAL A 200 -21.82 -2.81 4.52
CA VAL A 200 -22.65 -2.08 5.48
C VAL A 200 -24.05 -2.70 5.48
N ASN A 201 -24.49 -3.18 6.63
CA ASN A 201 -25.83 -3.75 6.84
C ASN A 201 -26.87 -2.64 7.12
N ASP A 202 -28.12 -3.02 6.99
CA ASP A 202 -29.22 -2.19 7.45
C ASP A 202 -29.13 -1.99 8.98
N HIS A 203 -29.20 -0.74 9.38
CA HIS A 203 -29.22 -0.34 10.78
C HIS A 203 -30.22 0.81 10.95
N PRO A 204 -31.02 0.88 12.03
CA PRO A 204 -32.02 1.94 12.23
C PRO A 204 -31.48 3.35 12.07
N PHE A 205 -30.20 3.60 12.38
CA PHE A 205 -29.57 4.92 12.25
C PHE A 205 -29.03 5.22 10.85
N LEU A 206 -28.93 4.21 9.97
CA LEU A 206 -28.28 4.31 8.66
C LEU A 206 -29.23 4.05 7.49
N ALA A 207 -30.39 3.43 7.72
CA ALA A 207 -31.22 2.81 6.67
C ALA A 207 -31.49 3.72 5.47
N ASP A 208 -31.88 4.97 5.70
CA ASP A 208 -32.14 5.95 4.64
C ASP A 208 -30.89 6.76 4.20
N ALA A 209 -29.78 6.64 4.93
CA ALA A 209 -28.52 7.28 4.56
C ALA A 209 -27.70 6.45 3.56
N ILE A 210 -27.95 5.14 3.43
CA ILE A 210 -27.23 4.26 2.50
C ILE A 210 -27.81 4.45 1.10
N VAL A 211 -27.07 5.12 0.22
CA VAL A 211 -27.51 5.42 -1.16
C VAL A 211 -27.17 4.33 -2.16
N ALA A 212 -26.16 3.52 -1.88
CA ALA A 212 -25.79 2.35 -2.70
C ALA A 212 -25.02 1.31 -1.89
N ARG A 213 -25.10 0.05 -2.34
CA ARG A 213 -24.27 -1.06 -1.87
C ARG A 213 -23.66 -1.73 -3.06
N GLU A 214 -22.35 -1.89 -3.04
CA GLU A 214 -21.59 -2.56 -4.10
C GLU A 214 -20.48 -3.40 -3.49
N ALA A 215 -20.04 -4.41 -4.20
CA ALA A 215 -18.92 -5.27 -3.81
C ALA A 215 -17.87 -5.32 -4.93
N PHE A 216 -16.62 -5.31 -4.55
CA PHE A 216 -15.48 -5.30 -5.46
C PHE A 216 -14.45 -6.36 -5.07
N PRO A 217 -14.44 -7.51 -5.77
CA PRO A 217 -15.35 -7.88 -6.87
C PRO A 217 -16.76 -8.25 -6.38
N SER A 218 -17.71 -8.33 -7.33
CA SER A 218 -19.13 -8.59 -7.03
C SER A 218 -19.40 -9.93 -6.35
N GLU A 219 -18.49 -10.89 -6.52
CA GLU A 219 -18.53 -12.22 -5.89
C GLU A 219 -18.45 -12.18 -4.36
N LEU A 220 -17.96 -11.07 -3.77
CA LEU A 220 -17.91 -10.90 -2.32
C LEU A 220 -19.32 -10.78 -1.69
N GLY A 221 -20.34 -10.46 -2.49
CA GLY A 221 -21.65 -10.09 -1.96
C GLY A 221 -21.61 -8.75 -1.22
N GLU A 222 -22.75 -8.24 -0.77
CA GLU A 222 -22.85 -6.89 -0.19
C GLU A 222 -22.97 -6.88 1.33
N ALA A 223 -23.33 -8.04 1.93
CA ALA A 223 -23.58 -8.15 3.38
C ALA A 223 -22.30 -7.98 4.21
N ASP A 224 -22.42 -7.26 5.31
CA ASP A 224 -21.36 -7.12 6.32
C ASP A 224 -21.47 -8.24 7.36
N ILE A 225 -20.73 -9.32 7.18
CA ILE A 225 -20.72 -10.45 8.15
C ILE A 225 -19.82 -10.12 9.35
N ALA A 226 -18.80 -9.30 9.16
CA ALA A 226 -17.85 -8.93 10.21
C ALA A 226 -18.38 -7.82 11.14
N GLY A 227 -19.32 -6.99 10.66
CA GLY A 227 -19.87 -5.84 11.39
C GLY A 227 -18.95 -4.63 11.43
N HIS A 228 -17.74 -4.73 10.89
CA HIS A 228 -16.74 -3.65 10.94
C HIS A 228 -17.13 -2.46 10.05
N GLY A 229 -17.45 -2.71 8.78
CA GLY A 229 -17.86 -1.66 7.86
C GLY A 229 -19.15 -0.96 8.27
N THR A 230 -20.10 -1.68 8.90
CA THR A 230 -21.31 -1.09 9.46
C THR A 230 -20.98 -0.09 10.59
N ALA A 231 -20.04 -0.44 11.48
CA ALA A 231 -19.58 0.44 12.53
C ALA A 231 -18.87 1.68 11.98
N VAL A 232 -17.98 1.49 10.99
CA VAL A 232 -17.28 2.59 10.30
C VAL A 232 -18.27 3.53 9.60
N ALA A 233 -19.30 2.97 8.93
CA ALA A 233 -20.36 3.74 8.30
C ALA A 233 -21.16 4.54 9.32
N GLY A 234 -21.40 4.00 10.52
CA GLY A 234 -22.02 4.70 11.62
C GLY A 234 -21.24 5.94 12.03
N VAL A 235 -19.93 5.82 12.19
CA VAL A 235 -19.04 6.95 12.51
C VAL A 235 -19.04 7.99 11.37
N ALA A 236 -18.95 7.52 10.12
CA ALA A 236 -18.94 8.42 8.96
C ALA A 236 -20.25 9.19 8.78
N ALA A 237 -21.40 8.55 9.05
CA ALA A 237 -22.71 9.15 8.87
C ALA A 237 -23.11 10.07 10.03
N LEU A 238 -22.77 9.73 11.27
CA LEU A 238 -23.22 10.42 12.49
C LEU A 238 -22.17 11.37 13.08
N GLY A 239 -20.90 11.26 12.68
CA GLY A 239 -19.82 12.06 13.23
C GLY A 239 -19.58 11.79 14.71
N ASP A 240 -19.41 12.84 15.51
CA ASP A 240 -19.27 12.70 16.97
C ASP A 240 -20.62 12.40 17.63
N LEU A 241 -20.96 11.12 17.70
CA LEU A 241 -22.19 10.63 18.30
C LEU A 241 -22.31 11.04 19.77
N ARG A 242 -21.19 11.09 20.52
CA ARG A 242 -21.21 11.42 21.95
C ARG A 242 -21.81 12.81 22.22
N SER A 243 -21.47 13.77 21.37
CA SER A 243 -22.02 15.14 21.51
C SER A 243 -23.50 15.22 21.17
N GLN A 244 -24.07 14.20 20.51
CA GLN A 244 -25.47 14.18 20.11
C GLN A 244 -26.40 13.41 21.08
N LEU A 245 -25.85 12.58 21.97
CA LEU A 245 -26.63 11.74 22.87
C LEU A 245 -27.48 12.55 23.88
N ASP A 246 -27.01 13.73 24.26
CA ASP A 246 -27.77 14.65 25.15
C ASP A 246 -28.75 15.53 24.37
N GLY A 247 -28.82 15.37 23.06
CA GLY A 247 -29.70 16.14 22.18
C GLY A 247 -31.12 15.55 22.06
N THR A 248 -31.96 16.23 21.29
CA THR A 248 -33.34 15.77 21.01
C THR A 248 -33.44 14.85 19.81
N SER A 249 -32.43 14.80 18.95
CA SER A 249 -32.35 13.94 17.78
C SER A 249 -30.90 13.77 17.31
N LEU A 250 -30.61 12.62 16.72
CA LEU A 250 -29.33 12.34 16.03
C LEU A 250 -29.37 12.97 14.63
N GLN A 251 -28.35 13.75 14.33
CA GLN A 251 -28.18 14.38 13.02
C GLN A 251 -27.14 13.57 12.21
N ARG A 252 -27.48 13.24 10.97
CA ARG A 252 -26.51 12.70 10.03
C ARG A 252 -25.78 13.81 9.31
N VAL A 253 -24.48 13.62 9.09
CA VAL A 253 -23.58 14.59 8.44
C VAL A 253 -23.16 14.14 7.05
N ALA A 254 -23.48 12.89 6.68
CA ALA A 254 -23.17 12.33 5.38
C ALA A 254 -24.15 11.23 4.97
N ARG A 255 -24.25 11.00 3.66
CA ARG A 255 -24.84 9.80 3.04
C ARG A 255 -23.75 8.80 2.76
N ILE A 256 -24.07 7.52 2.74
CA ILE A 256 -23.09 6.43 2.68
C ILE A 256 -23.24 5.62 1.40
N ILE A 257 -22.13 5.29 0.77
CA ILE A 257 -22.02 4.18 -0.16
C ILE A 257 -21.25 3.06 0.55
N SER A 258 -21.84 1.88 0.61
CA SER A 258 -21.18 0.67 1.07
C SER A 258 -20.38 0.06 -0.09
N ALA A 259 -19.07 -0.07 0.07
CA ALA A 259 -18.20 -0.75 -0.87
C ALA A 259 -17.47 -1.90 -0.17
N LYS A 260 -17.95 -3.13 -0.38
CA LYS A 260 -17.30 -4.30 0.21
C LYS A 260 -16.07 -4.68 -0.60
N VAL A 261 -14.90 -4.69 0.07
CA VAL A 261 -13.60 -4.97 -0.56
C VAL A 261 -12.82 -6.11 0.12
N VAL A 262 -13.38 -6.70 1.18
CA VAL A 262 -12.82 -7.86 1.90
C VAL A 262 -13.83 -8.99 1.98
N THR A 263 -13.34 -10.22 2.09
CA THR A 263 -14.18 -11.42 2.21
C THR A 263 -14.86 -11.51 3.59
N ASP A 264 -15.79 -12.44 3.74
CA ASP A 264 -16.44 -12.71 5.02
C ASP A 264 -15.45 -13.25 6.07
N GLU A 265 -14.35 -13.87 5.64
CA GLU A 265 -13.23 -14.32 6.48
C GLU A 265 -12.26 -13.19 6.84
N ARG A 266 -12.59 -11.94 6.53
CA ARG A 266 -11.78 -10.75 6.80
C ARG A 266 -10.42 -10.77 6.08
N LYS A 267 -10.42 -11.20 4.82
CA LYS A 267 -9.23 -11.20 3.96
C LYS A 267 -9.47 -10.34 2.74
N PHE A 268 -8.40 -9.77 2.19
CA PHE A 268 -8.47 -9.22 0.85
C PHE A 268 -8.71 -10.34 -0.16
N PHE A 269 -9.32 -9.99 -1.30
CA PHE A 269 -9.65 -10.97 -2.31
C PHE A 269 -8.37 -11.53 -2.98
N ASP A 270 -8.17 -12.84 -2.87
CA ASP A 270 -6.91 -13.49 -3.27
C ASP A 270 -6.56 -13.32 -4.74
N ARG A 271 -7.57 -13.26 -5.61
CA ARG A 271 -7.38 -13.19 -7.07
C ARG A 271 -7.17 -11.78 -7.61
N ARG A 272 -7.02 -10.78 -6.76
CA ARG A 272 -6.77 -9.38 -7.15
C ARG A 272 -5.64 -8.78 -6.33
N THR A 273 -4.76 -8.02 -6.98
CA THR A 273 -3.83 -7.16 -6.27
C THR A 273 -4.59 -6.00 -5.61
N LEU A 274 -4.12 -5.52 -4.46
CA LEU A 274 -4.75 -4.36 -3.81
C LEU A 274 -4.79 -3.12 -4.71
N PRO A 275 -3.72 -2.76 -5.43
CA PRO A 275 -3.76 -1.68 -6.41
C PRO A 275 -4.88 -1.82 -7.44
N SER A 276 -5.04 -3.01 -8.02
CA SER A 276 -6.10 -3.30 -9.00
C SER A 276 -7.50 -3.14 -8.41
N GLN A 277 -7.72 -3.73 -7.23
CA GLN A 277 -9.00 -3.69 -6.53
C GLN A 277 -9.37 -2.26 -6.13
N MET A 278 -8.46 -1.50 -5.51
CA MET A 278 -8.71 -0.11 -5.08
C MET A 278 -8.98 0.79 -6.28
N ARG A 279 -8.21 0.66 -7.36
CA ARG A 279 -8.43 1.44 -8.58
C ARG A 279 -9.80 1.18 -9.16
N GLN A 280 -10.19 -0.09 -9.32
CA GLN A 280 -11.51 -0.46 -9.83
C GLN A 280 -12.62 0.11 -8.94
N THR A 281 -12.53 -0.06 -7.61
CA THR A 281 -13.55 0.40 -6.65
C THR A 281 -13.72 1.90 -6.70
N ILE A 282 -12.64 2.66 -6.54
CA ILE A 282 -12.70 4.12 -6.44
C ILE A 282 -13.14 4.74 -7.76
N GLN A 283 -12.62 4.27 -8.90
CA GLN A 283 -13.04 4.75 -10.22
C GLN A 283 -14.51 4.45 -10.51
N SER A 284 -15.00 3.24 -10.19
CA SER A 284 -16.39 2.86 -10.38
C SER A 284 -17.32 3.76 -9.57
N LEU A 285 -17.07 3.91 -8.27
CA LEU A 285 -17.91 4.71 -7.38
C LEU A 285 -17.86 6.21 -7.70
N ASN A 286 -16.71 6.73 -8.13
CA ASN A 286 -16.61 8.10 -8.62
C ASN A 286 -17.43 8.31 -9.91
N ALA A 287 -17.33 7.38 -10.87
CA ALA A 287 -18.03 7.50 -12.15
C ALA A 287 -19.55 7.30 -12.00
N SER A 288 -20.00 6.30 -11.20
CA SER A 288 -21.43 5.94 -11.08
C SER A 288 -22.21 6.84 -10.14
N HIS A 289 -21.58 7.32 -9.06
CA HIS A 289 -22.26 8.06 -8.00
C HIS A 289 -21.71 9.47 -7.78
N GLY A 290 -20.68 9.88 -8.53
CA GLY A 290 -20.02 11.16 -8.31
C GLY A 290 -19.33 11.25 -6.94
N CYS A 291 -19.02 10.09 -6.31
CA CYS A 291 -18.43 10.06 -4.99
C CYS A 291 -17.02 10.65 -5.01
N ARG A 292 -16.73 11.55 -4.09
CA ARG A 292 -15.43 12.24 -3.99
C ARG A 292 -14.75 12.09 -2.64
N ILE A 293 -15.39 11.42 -1.70
CA ILE A 293 -14.85 11.20 -0.35
C ILE A 293 -14.88 9.69 -0.08
N PHE A 294 -13.72 9.12 0.17
CA PHE A 294 -13.53 7.69 0.40
C PHE A 294 -12.90 7.46 1.77
N VAL A 295 -13.40 6.48 2.50
CA VAL A 295 -12.87 6.05 3.80
C VAL A 295 -12.45 4.59 3.69
N ILE A 296 -11.20 4.30 4.04
CA ILE A 296 -10.61 2.99 4.05
C ILE A 296 -10.10 2.71 5.47
N SER A 297 -10.90 1.99 6.27
CA SER A 297 -10.53 1.62 7.65
C SER A 297 -9.82 0.28 7.73
N LEU A 298 -9.02 0.01 6.71
CA LEU A 298 -8.25 -1.22 6.56
C LEU A 298 -6.77 -0.86 6.53
N GLY A 299 -5.97 -1.59 7.28
CA GLY A 299 -4.51 -1.50 7.27
C GLY A 299 -3.90 -2.82 6.83
N ASP A 300 -2.58 -2.90 6.73
CA ASP A 300 -1.85 -4.14 6.57
C ASP A 300 -1.13 -4.46 7.89
N THR A 301 -1.44 -5.60 8.47
CA THR A 301 -0.88 -5.99 9.77
C THR A 301 0.61 -6.25 9.73
N LYS A 302 1.15 -6.62 8.57
CA LYS A 302 2.52 -7.11 8.40
C LYS A 302 3.47 -6.10 7.74
N ALA A 303 2.95 -5.16 6.97
CA ALA A 303 3.76 -4.16 6.26
C ALA A 303 3.56 -2.77 6.83
N ASN A 304 4.26 -2.46 7.90
CA ASN A 304 4.37 -1.07 8.34
C ASN A 304 5.30 -0.29 7.42
N PHE A 305 5.04 0.99 7.27
CA PHE A 305 6.02 1.88 6.66
C PHE A 305 7.28 1.93 7.57
N GLU A 306 8.34 1.32 7.10
CA GLU A 306 9.67 1.39 7.71
C GLU A 306 10.54 2.15 6.72
N GLN A 307 10.58 3.44 6.83
CA GLN A 307 11.44 4.38 6.09
C GLN A 307 11.94 3.87 4.70
N GLY A 308 11.85 4.66 3.67
CA GLY A 308 12.30 4.33 2.33
C GLY A 308 11.15 4.34 1.31
N ARG A 309 10.79 3.21 0.76
CA ARG A 309 9.84 3.13 -0.34
C ARG A 309 8.39 3.12 0.13
N VAL A 310 7.55 3.95 -0.51
CA VAL A 310 6.09 3.91 -0.35
C VAL A 310 5.56 2.62 -1.02
N GLY A 311 4.72 1.88 -0.31
CA GLY A 311 4.18 0.62 -0.81
C GLY A 311 3.20 0.79 -1.99
N PRO A 312 2.97 -0.26 -2.80
CA PRO A 312 2.12 -0.19 -3.99
C PRO A 312 0.70 0.31 -3.73
N TRP A 313 0.12 -0.10 -2.60
CA TRP A 313 -1.22 0.33 -2.21
C TRP A 313 -1.28 1.85 -1.99
N ALA A 314 -0.37 2.38 -1.19
CA ALA A 314 -0.31 3.81 -0.90
C ALA A 314 -0.05 4.64 -2.16
N THR A 315 0.92 4.23 -2.99
CA THR A 315 1.20 4.88 -4.27
C THR A 315 -0.04 4.93 -5.16
N THR A 316 -0.80 3.83 -5.24
CA THR A 316 -2.03 3.78 -6.04
C THR A 316 -3.11 4.72 -5.50
N LEU A 317 -3.26 4.84 -4.17
CA LEU A 317 -4.22 5.77 -3.58
C LEU A 317 -3.83 7.23 -3.85
N ASP A 318 -2.53 7.57 -3.78
CA ASP A 318 -2.03 8.91 -4.11
C ASP A 318 -2.26 9.26 -5.60
N GLU A 319 -2.03 8.30 -6.50
CA GLU A 319 -2.34 8.46 -7.94
C GLU A 319 -3.83 8.73 -8.15
N LEU A 320 -4.71 7.93 -7.52
CA LEU A 320 -6.16 8.06 -7.64
C LEU A 320 -6.68 9.37 -7.05
N ALA A 321 -6.17 9.78 -5.90
CA ALA A 321 -6.54 11.04 -5.28
C ALA A 321 -6.26 12.22 -6.20
N ARG A 322 -5.12 12.20 -6.89
CA ARG A 322 -4.72 13.22 -7.85
C ARG A 322 -5.48 13.12 -9.17
N GLU A 323 -5.58 11.92 -9.75
CA GLU A 323 -6.21 11.65 -11.05
C GLU A 323 -7.69 12.06 -11.05
N LEU A 324 -8.42 11.68 -10.00
CA LEU A 324 -9.87 11.86 -9.89
C LEU A 324 -10.26 13.12 -9.09
N ASN A 325 -9.28 13.81 -8.51
CA ASN A 325 -9.51 14.94 -7.58
C ASN A 325 -10.48 14.54 -6.45
N VAL A 326 -10.15 13.47 -5.75
CA VAL A 326 -10.93 12.90 -4.64
C VAL A 326 -10.13 12.93 -3.34
N LEU A 327 -10.84 12.85 -2.21
CA LEU A 327 -10.26 12.77 -0.88
C LEU A 327 -10.35 11.33 -0.37
N ILE A 328 -9.24 10.76 0.05
CA ILE A 328 -9.15 9.40 0.56
C ILE A 328 -8.61 9.44 1.99
N PHE A 329 -9.43 9.00 2.93
CA PHE A 329 -9.04 8.82 4.32
C PHE A 329 -8.64 7.36 4.55
N VAL A 330 -7.46 7.14 5.11
CA VAL A 330 -6.97 5.80 5.45
C VAL A 330 -6.68 5.75 6.95
N SER A 331 -7.09 4.66 7.62
CA SER A 331 -6.79 4.47 9.04
C SER A 331 -5.28 4.32 9.27
N ALA A 332 -4.81 4.85 10.41
CA ALA A 332 -3.40 4.71 10.81
C ALA A 332 -3.07 3.31 11.39
N GLY A 333 -4.07 2.41 11.47
CA GLY A 333 -3.95 1.06 12.06
C GLY A 333 -4.22 1.03 13.56
N ASN A 334 -4.37 -0.19 14.10
CA ASN A 334 -4.77 -0.45 15.50
C ASN A 334 -3.60 -0.91 16.38
N ARG A 335 -2.37 -0.76 15.94
CA ARG A 335 -1.23 -1.26 16.71
C ARG A 335 -1.01 -0.45 17.99
N PRO A 336 -0.90 -1.12 19.14
CA PRO A 336 -0.51 -0.42 20.37
C PRO A 336 0.90 0.15 20.23
N PRO A 337 1.21 1.27 20.92
CA PRO A 337 2.56 1.83 20.91
C PRO A 337 3.59 0.77 21.34
N ARG A 338 4.65 0.58 20.58
CA ARG A 338 5.77 -0.27 21.01
C ARG A 338 6.40 0.35 22.26
N GLY A 339 6.58 -0.45 23.33
CA GLY A 339 7.26 -0.03 24.55
C GLY A 339 6.37 0.14 25.79
N GLY A 340 5.14 -0.39 25.78
CA GLY A 340 4.27 -0.41 26.96
C GLY A 340 3.72 0.95 27.39
N THR A 341 3.81 1.96 26.51
CA THR A 341 3.21 3.29 26.74
C THR A 341 1.70 3.18 26.55
N SER A 342 0.91 3.52 27.56
CA SER A 342 -0.54 3.52 27.44
C SER A 342 -1.01 4.64 26.49
N VAL A 343 -2.19 4.46 25.89
CA VAL A 343 -2.83 5.50 25.04
C VAL A 343 -2.97 6.82 25.83
N GLU A 344 -3.26 6.75 27.11
CA GLU A 344 -3.35 7.91 28.00
C GLU A 344 -2.01 8.65 28.13
N GLN A 345 -0.89 7.92 28.24
CA GLN A 345 0.45 8.53 28.24
C GLN A 345 0.78 9.16 26.88
N GLY A 346 0.36 8.53 25.78
CA GLY A 346 0.54 9.07 24.44
C GLY A 346 -0.18 10.41 24.25
N VAL A 347 -1.44 10.51 24.71
CA VAL A 347 -2.24 11.74 24.60
C VAL A 347 -1.67 12.85 25.49
N THR A 348 -1.26 12.55 26.72
CA THR A 348 -0.69 13.55 27.64
C THR A 348 0.69 14.03 27.25
N GLN A 349 1.44 13.27 26.48
CA GLN A 349 2.79 13.59 26.02
C GLN A 349 2.83 14.17 24.59
N TYR A 350 1.69 14.45 23.99
CA TYR A 350 1.64 15.07 22.67
C TYR A 350 2.25 16.50 22.69
N PRO A 351 3.13 16.92 21.77
CA PRO A 351 3.65 16.16 20.63
C PRO A 351 4.92 15.32 20.92
N GLY A 352 5.38 15.26 22.16
CA GLY A 352 6.58 14.54 22.56
C GLY A 352 6.52 13.04 22.29
N TYR A 353 5.32 12.44 22.42
CA TYR A 353 5.03 11.06 22.07
C TYR A 353 5.34 10.77 20.59
N LEU A 354 4.98 11.67 19.68
CA LEU A 354 5.27 11.53 18.25
C LEU A 354 6.77 11.62 17.94
N ARG A 355 7.55 12.30 18.81
CA ARG A 355 9.01 12.45 18.64
C ARG A 355 9.80 11.31 19.26
N GLY A 356 9.26 10.66 20.29
CA GLY A 356 9.93 9.57 21.02
C GLY A 356 9.92 8.23 20.25
N GLY A 357 8.95 8.03 19.39
CA GLY A 357 8.90 6.91 18.46
C GLY A 357 9.19 7.39 17.05
N ARG A 358 10.48 7.56 16.70
CA ARG A 358 10.89 8.02 15.34
C ARG A 358 10.28 7.23 14.18
N ARG A 359 9.59 6.10 14.46
CA ARG A 359 8.95 5.23 13.46
C ARG A 359 7.44 5.45 13.31
N ASN A 360 6.75 6.09 14.28
CA ASN A 360 5.28 6.26 14.22
C ASN A 360 4.83 7.67 13.81
N SER A 361 5.68 8.70 13.97
CA SER A 361 5.30 10.08 13.65
C SER A 361 5.21 10.36 12.15
N ASP A 362 6.05 9.68 11.36
CA ASP A 362 6.04 9.84 9.91
C ASP A 362 4.85 9.09 9.24
N GLN A 363 4.32 8.06 9.88
CA GLN A 363 3.12 7.36 9.41
C GLN A 363 1.85 8.20 9.57
N LEU A 364 1.68 8.89 10.69
CA LEU A 364 0.50 9.73 10.96
C LEU A 364 0.44 10.98 10.07
N LEU A 365 1.58 11.54 9.69
CA LEU A 365 1.64 12.80 8.92
C LEU A 365 1.59 12.60 7.39
N ARG A 366 1.88 11.42 6.87
CA ARG A 366 1.87 11.13 5.43
C ARG A 366 0.54 10.57 4.89
N TRP A 367 -0.36 10.16 5.78
CA TRP A 367 -1.68 9.63 5.42
C TRP A 367 -2.80 10.68 5.49
N ILE A 368 -2.48 11.93 5.81
CA ILE A 368 -3.41 13.06 5.80
C ILE A 368 -2.99 14.00 4.66
N VAL A 369 -3.23 13.58 3.43
CA VAL A 369 -3.20 14.50 2.26
C VAL A 369 -4.38 14.19 1.36
#